data_defbb20a388304cc43fdd3042729eddc
#
_entry.id   defbb20a388304cc43fdd3042729eddc
#
_cell.length_a   1.000
_cell.length_b   1.000
_cell.length_c   1.000
_cell.angle_alpha   90.00
_cell.angle_beta   90.00
_cell.angle_gamma   90.00
#
_symmetry.space_group_name_H-M   'P 1'
#
loop_
_entity.id
_entity.type
_entity.pdbx_description
1 polymer ?
#
loop_
_entity_poly.entity_id
_entity_poly.type
_entity_poly.pdbx_seq_one_letter_code
_entity_poly.pdbx_strand_id
1 'polypeptide(L)'
;YAVIPKNFDAEKPSALVTGGVHGYETSGVQGALQFIETKLAQYAEQVNIVVVPCVSPWGYESINRWNPMALDPNRSFYSDSPAPESAQLMQLVSDLALSLTLHIDLHETTDTDNSEFRPALAARDGVTHDNWNIPDGFYTVANTPSPQIEFQKAVIEAVKKVTHIAPADENGKIIGADVVSEGVICYDKKSLYLCGGM
;
A
#
# COMPACT_ATOMS: atom_id res chain seq x y z
N TYR A 1 15.65 -1.20 3.93
CA TYR A 1 15.83 -0.83 5.35
C TYR A 1 14.49 -0.85 6.05
N ALA A 2 14.48 -1.30 7.32
CA ALA A 2 13.32 -1.25 8.20
C ALA A 2 13.68 -0.54 9.50
N VAL A 3 12.75 0.24 10.02
CA VAL A 3 12.80 0.78 11.38
C VAL A 3 12.00 -0.16 12.26
N ILE A 4 12.65 -0.73 13.27
CA ILE A 4 12.10 -1.77 14.15
C ILE A 4 12.16 -1.24 15.59
N PRO A 5 11.15 -1.48 16.44
CA PRO A 5 11.19 -1.09 17.84
C PRO A 5 12.41 -1.70 18.55
N LYS A 6 13.14 -0.87 19.29
CA LYS A 6 14.30 -1.33 20.07
C LYS A 6 13.90 -2.36 21.15
N ASN A 7 12.72 -2.16 21.72
CA ASN A 7 12.15 -3.02 22.77
C ASN A 7 10.81 -3.52 22.26
N PHE A 8 10.82 -4.65 21.56
CA PHE A 8 9.60 -5.33 21.14
C PHE A 8 8.91 -5.94 22.36
N ASP A 9 7.63 -5.69 22.51
CA ASP A 9 6.83 -6.18 23.62
C ASP A 9 5.68 -7.05 23.06
N ALA A 10 5.71 -8.34 23.34
CA ALA A 10 4.75 -9.30 22.82
C ALA A 10 3.29 -9.04 23.28
N GLU A 11 3.11 -8.30 24.38
CA GLU A 11 1.79 -7.93 24.90
C GLU A 11 1.16 -6.72 24.14
N LYS A 12 1.96 -6.00 23.36
CA LYS A 12 1.46 -4.85 22.59
C LYS A 12 0.97 -5.29 21.21
N PRO A 13 -0.07 -4.63 20.68
CA PRO A 13 -0.45 -4.82 19.29
C PRO A 13 0.70 -4.43 18.36
N SER A 14 0.80 -5.11 17.22
CA SER A 14 1.84 -4.84 16.23
C SER A 14 1.24 -4.23 14.97
N ALA A 15 1.90 -3.20 14.46
CA ALA A 15 1.56 -2.53 13.22
C ALA A 15 2.76 -2.53 12.26
N LEU A 16 2.46 -2.74 10.98
CA LEU A 16 3.39 -2.59 9.87
C LEU A 16 2.98 -1.39 9.01
N VAL A 17 3.93 -0.53 8.71
CA VAL A 17 3.75 0.55 7.74
C VAL A 17 4.74 0.33 6.60
N THR A 18 4.23 0.22 5.37
CA THR A 18 5.03 0.06 4.16
C THR A 18 4.80 1.23 3.21
N GLY A 19 5.84 1.64 2.52
CA GLY A 19 5.78 2.62 1.44
C GLY A 19 6.66 2.22 0.29
N GLY A 20 6.43 2.78 -0.90
CA GLY A 20 7.26 2.56 -2.06
C GLY A 20 7.36 1.09 -2.50
N VAL A 21 6.26 0.33 -2.41
CA VAL A 21 6.15 -1.00 -3.04
C VAL A 21 6.28 -0.84 -4.55
N HIS A 22 5.62 0.16 -5.13
CA HIS A 22 5.96 0.69 -6.44
C HIS A 22 6.86 1.90 -6.26
N GLY A 23 8.05 1.87 -6.81
CA GLY A 23 9.05 2.90 -6.52
C GLY A 23 8.70 4.29 -7.06
N TYR A 24 7.94 4.39 -8.17
CA TYR A 24 7.53 5.68 -8.73
C TYR A 24 6.47 6.41 -7.88
N GLU A 25 5.85 5.73 -6.92
CA GLU A 25 4.86 6.28 -5.99
C GLU A 25 5.55 6.95 -4.80
N THR A 26 6.08 8.16 -5.03
CA THR A 26 7.01 8.83 -4.10
C THR A 26 6.37 9.32 -2.81
N SER A 27 5.07 9.68 -2.83
CA SER A 27 4.37 10.22 -1.66
C SER A 27 4.31 9.21 -0.51
N GLY A 28 4.16 7.91 -0.81
CA GLY A 28 4.17 6.84 0.19
C GLY A 28 5.51 6.74 0.92
N VAL A 29 6.62 6.85 0.20
CA VAL A 29 7.98 6.85 0.78
C VAL A 29 8.18 8.07 1.67
N GLN A 30 7.85 9.27 1.16
CA GLN A 30 8.00 10.52 1.91
C GLN A 30 7.11 10.56 3.15
N GLY A 31 5.87 10.08 3.03
CA GLY A 31 4.94 9.99 4.16
C GLY A 31 5.44 9.05 5.26
N ALA A 32 5.98 7.87 4.88
CA ALA A 32 6.56 6.93 5.83
C ALA A 32 7.81 7.51 6.54
N LEU A 33 8.69 8.19 5.81
CA LEU A 33 9.86 8.86 6.40
C LEU A 33 9.45 9.98 7.37
N GLN A 34 8.50 10.81 6.96
CA GLN A 34 7.99 11.88 7.83
C GLN A 34 7.29 11.32 9.08
N PHE A 35 6.57 10.22 8.97
CA PHE A 35 5.98 9.53 10.12
C PHE A 35 7.06 9.06 11.10
N ILE A 36 8.15 8.44 10.61
CA ILE A 36 9.28 8.04 11.44
C ILE A 36 9.85 9.22 12.22
N GLU A 37 10.10 10.33 11.54
CA GLU A 37 10.75 11.51 12.13
C GLU A 37 9.88 12.24 13.14
N THR A 38 8.56 12.31 12.88
CA THR A 38 7.68 13.25 13.61
C THR A 38 6.66 12.59 14.54
N LYS A 39 6.30 11.33 14.29
CA LYS A 39 5.15 10.68 14.94
C LYS A 39 5.46 9.34 15.59
N LEU A 40 6.36 8.54 15.04
CA LEU A 40 6.61 7.18 15.50
C LEU A 40 6.83 7.08 17.01
N ALA A 41 7.66 7.99 17.57
CA ALA A 41 7.96 8.01 18.99
C ALA A 41 6.73 8.21 19.90
N GLN A 42 5.69 8.88 19.40
CA GLN A 42 4.46 9.15 20.17
C GLN A 42 3.63 7.88 20.43
N TYR A 43 3.78 6.86 19.58
CA TYR A 43 3.00 5.61 19.63
C TYR A 43 3.81 4.42 20.14
N ALA A 44 5.14 4.53 20.23
CA ALA A 44 6.06 3.43 20.54
C ALA A 44 5.81 2.77 21.91
N GLU A 45 5.21 3.51 22.86
CA GLU A 45 4.86 2.94 24.16
C GLU A 45 3.58 2.09 24.13
N GLN A 46 2.74 2.25 23.10
CA GLN A 46 1.42 1.60 23.02
C GLN A 46 1.38 0.50 21.96
N VAL A 47 2.19 0.62 20.91
CA VAL A 47 2.16 -0.24 19.72
C VAL A 47 3.59 -0.58 19.29
N ASN A 48 3.83 -1.83 18.94
CA ASN A 48 5.05 -2.19 18.20
C ASN A 48 4.87 -1.77 16.75
N ILE A 49 5.57 -0.74 16.30
CA ILE A 49 5.44 -0.26 14.93
C ILE A 49 6.73 -0.57 14.16
N VAL A 50 6.59 -1.39 13.12
CA VAL A 50 7.65 -1.63 12.14
C VAL A 50 7.35 -0.78 10.91
N VAL A 51 8.34 -0.02 10.44
CA VAL A 51 8.20 0.82 9.25
C VAL A 51 9.22 0.42 8.20
N VAL A 52 8.75 0.10 7.01
CA VAL A 52 9.56 -0.13 5.81
C VAL A 52 9.26 0.99 4.82
N PRO A 53 10.01 2.10 4.86
CA PRO A 53 9.63 3.31 4.14
C PRO A 53 9.78 3.20 2.62
N CYS A 54 10.64 2.31 2.13
CA CYS A 54 10.83 2.09 0.70
C CYS A 54 11.10 0.59 0.46
N VAL A 55 10.09 -0.11 -0.03
CA VAL A 55 10.17 -1.55 -0.33
C VAL A 55 10.97 -1.79 -1.61
N SER A 56 10.81 -0.94 -2.62
CA SER A 56 11.47 -1.04 -3.93
C SER A 56 12.44 0.12 -4.16
N PRO A 57 13.64 0.11 -3.53
CA PRO A 57 14.59 1.23 -3.64
C PRO A 57 15.10 1.45 -5.07
N TRP A 58 15.30 0.37 -5.84
CA TRP A 58 15.67 0.52 -7.25
C TRP A 58 14.56 1.20 -8.05
N GLY A 59 13.31 0.78 -7.84
CA GLY A 59 12.15 1.42 -8.48
C GLY A 59 12.02 2.89 -8.09
N TYR A 60 12.33 3.24 -6.84
CA TYR A 60 12.31 4.62 -6.36
C TYR A 60 13.38 5.49 -7.05
N GLU A 61 14.62 5.00 -7.15
CA GLU A 61 15.71 5.71 -7.81
C GLU A 61 15.52 5.84 -9.33
N SER A 62 14.95 4.80 -9.95
CA SER A 62 14.73 4.77 -11.41
C SER A 62 13.37 5.27 -11.86
N ILE A 63 12.51 5.69 -10.92
CA ILE A 63 11.12 6.13 -11.17
C ILE A 63 10.35 5.06 -11.94
N ASN A 64 10.32 3.83 -11.40
CA ASN A 64 9.75 2.70 -12.09
C ASN A 64 8.74 1.95 -11.22
N ARG A 65 7.66 1.44 -11.85
CA ARG A 65 6.68 0.57 -11.19
C ARG A 65 7.23 -0.83 -10.98
N TRP A 66 7.81 -1.40 -12.02
CA TRP A 66 8.38 -2.75 -12.00
C TRP A 66 9.80 -2.75 -11.49
N ASN A 67 10.24 -3.91 -11.01
CA ASN A 67 11.63 -4.11 -10.66
C ASN A 67 12.51 -4.35 -11.93
N PRO A 68 13.85 -4.49 -11.79
CA PRO A 68 14.74 -4.71 -12.95
C PRO A 68 14.42 -5.96 -13.76
N MET A 69 13.67 -6.91 -13.20
CA MET A 69 13.24 -8.13 -13.88
C MET A 69 11.86 -8.00 -14.55
N ALA A 70 11.32 -6.77 -14.64
CA ALA A 70 9.98 -6.47 -15.16
C ALA A 70 8.84 -7.17 -14.37
N LEU A 71 9.06 -7.44 -13.08
CA LEU A 71 8.05 -7.98 -12.19
C LEU A 71 7.36 -6.84 -11.43
N ASP A 72 6.05 -6.94 -11.23
CA ASP A 72 5.29 -6.04 -10.37
C ASP A 72 5.42 -6.51 -8.91
N PRO A 73 6.11 -5.76 -8.04
CA PRO A 73 6.27 -6.16 -6.64
C PRO A 73 4.92 -6.32 -5.93
N ASN A 74 3.93 -5.46 -6.24
CA ASN A 74 2.60 -5.51 -5.63
C ASN A 74 1.65 -6.52 -6.30
N ARG A 75 2.19 -7.49 -7.01
CA ARG A 75 1.51 -8.72 -7.50
C ARG A 75 2.33 -9.95 -7.17
N SER A 76 3.26 -9.81 -6.21
CA SER A 76 4.29 -10.83 -5.93
C SER A 76 4.38 -11.21 -4.46
N PHE A 77 3.36 -10.89 -3.63
CA PHE A 77 3.32 -11.28 -2.22
C PHE A 77 2.71 -12.68 -2.05
N TYR A 78 3.49 -13.69 -2.43
CA TYR A 78 3.16 -15.12 -2.30
C TYR A 78 4.42 -15.95 -2.08
N SER A 79 4.27 -17.19 -1.60
CA SER A 79 5.39 -18.09 -1.36
C SER A 79 6.24 -18.28 -2.62
N ASP A 80 7.56 -18.32 -2.46
CA ASP A 80 8.53 -18.47 -3.54
C ASP A 80 8.46 -17.33 -4.60
N SER A 81 8.11 -16.14 -4.13
CA SER A 81 8.05 -14.95 -4.98
C SER A 81 9.35 -14.70 -5.74
N PRO A 82 9.30 -14.50 -7.07
CA PRO A 82 10.48 -14.14 -7.86
C PRO A 82 10.88 -12.67 -7.71
N ALA A 83 10.05 -11.83 -7.06
CA ALA A 83 10.35 -10.43 -6.78
C ALA A 83 11.10 -10.31 -5.45
N PRO A 84 12.40 -9.95 -5.47
CA PRO A 84 13.21 -9.89 -4.25
C PRO A 84 12.65 -8.94 -3.19
N GLU A 85 12.06 -7.83 -3.61
CA GLU A 85 11.46 -6.81 -2.75
C GLU A 85 10.33 -7.41 -1.90
N SER A 86 9.42 -8.14 -2.55
CA SER A 86 8.27 -8.78 -1.91
C SER A 86 8.72 -9.94 -1.04
N ALA A 87 9.64 -10.79 -1.53
CA ALA A 87 10.19 -11.91 -0.79
C ALA A 87 10.89 -11.46 0.50
N GLN A 88 11.72 -10.40 0.42
CA GLN A 88 12.44 -9.87 1.59
C GLN A 88 11.51 -9.23 2.62
N LEU A 89 10.44 -8.55 2.18
CA LEU A 89 9.46 -7.99 3.12
C LEU A 89 8.69 -9.11 3.84
N MET A 90 8.22 -10.13 3.11
CA MET A 90 7.58 -11.30 3.74
C MET A 90 8.52 -12.03 4.71
N GLN A 91 9.79 -12.16 4.35
CA GLN A 91 10.80 -12.76 5.22
C GLN A 91 10.99 -11.92 6.50
N LEU A 92 11.09 -10.60 6.39
CA LEU A 92 11.18 -9.70 7.54
C LEU A 92 10.00 -9.88 8.51
N VAL A 93 8.79 -9.91 7.99
CA VAL A 93 7.57 -10.12 8.81
C VAL A 93 7.60 -11.48 9.51
N SER A 94 8.05 -12.51 8.81
CA SER A 94 8.23 -13.87 9.36
C SER A 94 9.31 -13.93 10.43
N ASP A 95 10.49 -13.34 10.18
CA ASP A 95 11.62 -13.34 11.11
C ASP A 95 11.32 -12.62 12.42
N LEU A 96 10.53 -11.56 12.34
CA LEU A 96 10.05 -10.81 13.50
C LEU A 96 8.87 -11.49 14.21
N ALA A 97 8.35 -12.60 13.67
CA ALA A 97 7.18 -13.31 14.17
C ALA A 97 5.99 -12.38 14.47
N LEU A 98 5.77 -11.40 13.59
CA LEU A 98 4.74 -10.37 13.79
C LEU A 98 3.34 -10.94 13.65
N SER A 99 2.55 -10.85 14.73
CA SER A 99 1.11 -10.98 14.67
C SER A 99 0.53 -9.59 14.41
N LEU A 100 0.29 -9.25 13.14
CA LEU A 100 -0.14 -7.93 12.76
C LEU A 100 -1.59 -7.66 13.14
N THR A 101 -1.81 -6.64 13.97
CA THR A 101 -3.13 -6.06 14.21
C THR A 101 -3.51 -5.09 13.10
N LEU A 102 -2.51 -4.41 12.52
CA LEU A 102 -2.70 -3.40 11.48
C LEU A 102 -1.55 -3.45 10.47
N HIS A 103 -1.90 -3.41 9.19
CA HIS A 103 -0.96 -3.12 8.11
C HIS A 103 -1.46 -1.93 7.30
N ILE A 104 -0.64 -0.88 7.21
CA ILE A 104 -0.88 0.30 6.36
C ILE A 104 0.15 0.27 5.23
N ASP A 105 -0.35 0.13 4.01
CA ASP A 105 0.46 0.12 2.80
C ASP A 105 0.19 1.40 2.01
N LEU A 106 1.21 2.24 1.88
CA LEU A 106 1.11 3.58 1.31
C LEU A 106 1.39 3.54 -0.18
N HIS A 107 0.38 3.88 -0.96
CA HIS A 107 0.40 3.91 -2.41
C HIS A 107 -0.03 5.26 -2.98
N GLU A 108 0.16 5.40 -4.26
CA GLU A 108 -0.24 6.55 -5.06
C GLU A 108 -0.85 6.06 -6.37
N THR A 109 -1.86 6.77 -6.89
CA THR A 109 -2.39 6.54 -8.24
C THR A 109 -2.09 7.76 -9.09
N THR A 110 -1.41 7.56 -10.21
CA THR A 110 -0.91 8.66 -11.04
C THR A 110 -1.36 8.52 -12.49
N ASP A 111 -1.17 9.56 -13.30
CA ASP A 111 -1.48 9.54 -14.74
C ASP A 111 -0.73 8.43 -15.49
N THR A 112 0.42 8.01 -14.98
CA THR A 112 1.21 6.91 -15.55
C THR A 112 0.52 5.55 -15.44
N ASP A 113 -0.44 5.38 -14.53
CA ASP A 113 -1.27 4.18 -14.48
C ASP A 113 -2.05 3.97 -15.78
N ASN A 114 -2.57 5.04 -16.39
CA ASN A 114 -3.29 4.96 -17.65
C ASN A 114 -2.39 5.07 -18.89
N SER A 115 -1.35 5.90 -18.84
CA SER A 115 -0.50 6.18 -20.02
C SER A 115 0.57 5.13 -20.27
N GLU A 116 1.02 4.44 -19.23
CA GLU A 116 2.15 3.50 -19.32
C GLU A 116 1.81 2.11 -18.78
N PHE A 117 1.34 2.04 -17.54
CA PHE A 117 1.18 0.76 -16.85
C PHE A 117 0.07 -0.11 -17.46
N ARG A 118 -1.14 0.41 -17.61
CA ARG A 118 -2.26 -0.37 -18.15
C ARG A 118 -2.06 -0.81 -19.60
N PRO A 119 -1.53 0.04 -20.50
CA PRO A 119 -1.16 -0.41 -21.84
C PRO A 119 -0.09 -1.52 -21.85
N ALA A 120 0.93 -1.42 -20.99
CA ALA A 120 1.96 -2.44 -20.88
C ALA A 120 1.40 -3.77 -20.32
N LEU A 121 0.52 -3.69 -19.32
CA LEU A 121 -0.19 -4.84 -18.77
C LEU A 121 -1.08 -5.51 -19.83
N ALA A 122 -1.84 -4.72 -20.59
CA ALA A 122 -2.68 -5.21 -21.67
C ALA A 122 -1.88 -5.91 -22.76
N ALA A 123 -0.73 -5.34 -23.15
CA ALA A 123 0.17 -5.93 -24.12
C ALA A 123 0.79 -7.24 -23.64
N ARG A 124 1.21 -7.31 -22.37
CA ARG A 124 1.77 -8.52 -21.76
C ARG A 124 0.75 -9.66 -21.73
N ASP A 125 -0.48 -9.35 -21.30
CA ASP A 125 -1.50 -10.36 -21.04
C ASP A 125 -2.37 -10.67 -22.27
N GLY A 126 -2.20 -9.91 -23.37
CA GLY A 126 -2.96 -10.07 -24.61
C GLY A 126 -4.45 -9.73 -24.46
N VAL A 127 -4.78 -8.82 -23.54
CA VAL A 127 -6.15 -8.40 -23.24
C VAL A 127 -6.30 -6.87 -23.36
N THR A 128 -7.54 -6.42 -23.49
CA THR A 128 -7.85 -4.98 -23.41
C THR A 128 -8.30 -4.64 -22.01
N HIS A 129 -7.74 -3.58 -21.44
CA HIS A 129 -8.20 -3.01 -20.20
C HIS A 129 -8.88 -1.67 -20.48
N ASP A 130 -10.07 -1.47 -19.93
CA ASP A 130 -10.72 -0.17 -19.95
C ASP A 130 -9.95 0.81 -19.08
N ASN A 131 -9.82 2.05 -19.56
CA ASN A 131 -9.29 3.13 -18.73
C ASN A 131 -10.37 3.57 -17.75
N TRP A 132 -9.93 3.93 -16.56
CA TRP A 132 -10.75 4.61 -15.56
C TRP A 132 -10.11 5.98 -15.24
N ASN A 133 -10.90 6.87 -14.69
CA ASN A 133 -10.40 8.18 -14.31
C ASN A 133 -9.38 8.05 -13.18
N ILE A 134 -8.27 8.78 -13.26
CA ILE A 134 -7.36 8.92 -12.14
C ILE A 134 -8.07 9.70 -11.03
N PRO A 135 -8.23 9.14 -9.83
CA PRO A 135 -8.93 9.82 -8.76
C PRO A 135 -8.11 11.00 -8.25
N ASP A 136 -8.75 12.14 -8.08
CA ASP A 136 -8.15 13.32 -7.47
C ASP A 136 -8.51 13.37 -5.98
N GLY A 137 -7.55 13.05 -5.12
CA GLY A 137 -7.71 13.06 -3.68
C GLY A 137 -7.34 11.75 -2.98
N PHE A 138 -7.51 11.76 -1.68
CA PHE A 138 -7.19 10.62 -0.84
C PHE A 138 -8.33 9.58 -0.84
N TYR A 139 -7.97 8.31 -0.87
CA TYR A 139 -8.91 7.21 -0.68
C TYR A 139 -8.22 6.04 0.01
N THR A 140 -9.00 5.12 0.54
CA THR A 140 -8.51 3.88 1.15
C THR A 140 -9.00 2.64 0.41
N VAL A 141 -8.17 1.62 0.44
CA VAL A 141 -8.47 0.29 -0.11
C VAL A 141 -8.55 -0.69 1.05
N ALA A 142 -9.78 -1.05 1.42
CA ALA A 142 -10.03 -2.06 2.44
C ALA A 142 -9.82 -3.48 1.89
N ASN A 143 -9.63 -4.45 2.79
CA ASN A 143 -9.53 -5.86 2.40
C ASN A 143 -10.93 -6.50 2.42
N THR A 144 -11.43 -7.01 1.29
CA THR A 144 -12.78 -7.55 1.14
C THR A 144 -13.18 -8.58 2.21
N PRO A 145 -12.34 -9.57 2.58
CA PRO A 145 -12.70 -10.52 3.64
C PRO A 145 -12.82 -9.90 5.05
N SER A 146 -12.19 -8.74 5.28
CA SER A 146 -12.21 -8.04 6.57
C SER A 146 -12.07 -6.53 6.37
N PRO A 147 -13.11 -5.84 5.89
CA PRO A 147 -12.98 -4.47 5.39
C PRO A 147 -12.82 -3.41 6.49
N GLN A 148 -13.14 -3.72 7.74
CA GLN A 148 -13.00 -2.82 8.88
C GLN A 148 -13.53 -1.40 8.59
N ILE A 149 -14.76 -1.31 8.09
CA ILE A 149 -15.35 -0.08 7.52
C ILE A 149 -15.32 1.09 8.51
N GLU A 150 -15.56 0.87 9.79
CA GLU A 150 -15.52 1.95 10.78
C GLU A 150 -14.10 2.51 10.99
N PHE A 151 -13.08 1.66 10.90
CA PHE A 151 -11.69 2.11 10.88
C PHE A 151 -11.38 2.92 9.61
N GLN A 152 -11.81 2.47 8.44
CA GLN A 152 -11.61 3.19 7.18
C GLN A 152 -12.27 4.58 7.24
N LYS A 153 -13.52 4.67 7.71
CA LYS A 153 -14.22 5.94 7.91
C LYS A 153 -13.47 6.88 8.85
N ALA A 154 -12.93 6.35 9.96
CA ALA A 154 -12.15 7.15 10.88
C ALA A 154 -10.88 7.72 10.24
N VAL A 155 -10.21 6.94 9.37
CA VAL A 155 -9.07 7.42 8.58
C VAL A 155 -9.52 8.54 7.63
N ILE A 156 -10.60 8.33 6.87
CA ILE A 156 -11.15 9.33 5.94
C ILE A 156 -11.48 10.64 6.69
N GLU A 157 -12.19 10.57 7.81
CA GLU A 157 -12.53 11.76 8.60
C GLU A 157 -11.30 12.48 9.19
N ALA A 158 -10.24 11.75 9.49
CA ALA A 158 -8.97 12.35 9.91
C ALA A 158 -8.28 13.09 8.75
N VAL A 159 -8.25 12.47 7.57
CA VAL A 159 -7.60 13.02 6.37
C VAL A 159 -8.36 14.20 5.80
N LYS A 160 -9.68 14.24 5.85
CA LYS A 160 -10.51 15.39 5.46
C LYS A 160 -10.10 16.71 6.11
N LYS A 161 -9.44 16.66 7.26
CA LYS A 161 -8.97 17.86 7.98
C LYS A 161 -7.75 18.52 7.32
N VAL A 162 -7.07 17.80 6.42
CA VAL A 162 -5.80 18.23 5.84
C VAL A 162 -5.79 18.18 4.31
N THR A 163 -6.65 17.36 3.69
CA THR A 163 -6.80 17.30 2.22
C THR A 163 -8.19 16.79 1.84
N HIS A 164 -8.51 16.86 0.55
CA HIS A 164 -9.77 16.37 0.00
C HIS A 164 -9.76 14.86 -0.22
N ILE A 165 -10.94 14.27 -0.21
CA ILE A 165 -11.16 12.85 -0.46
C ILE A 165 -11.55 12.67 -1.93
N ALA A 166 -11.02 11.63 -2.55
CA ALA A 166 -11.29 11.30 -3.94
C ALA A 166 -12.80 11.04 -4.14
N PRO A 167 -13.45 11.77 -5.05
CA PRO A 167 -14.83 11.50 -5.39
C PRO A 167 -14.95 10.21 -6.21
N ALA A 168 -16.10 9.55 -6.10
CA ALA A 168 -16.46 8.51 -7.06
C ALA A 168 -16.66 9.10 -8.46
N ASP A 169 -16.40 8.31 -9.49
CA ASP A 169 -16.74 8.63 -10.86
C ASP A 169 -18.28 8.60 -11.10
N GLU A 170 -18.71 8.86 -12.33
CA GLU A 170 -20.13 8.86 -12.73
C GLU A 170 -20.83 7.50 -12.54
N ASN A 171 -20.06 6.41 -12.42
CA ASN A 171 -20.54 5.06 -12.18
C ASN A 171 -20.46 4.64 -10.70
N GLY A 172 -20.12 5.56 -9.80
CA GLY A 172 -19.97 5.30 -8.37
C GLY A 172 -18.68 4.53 -8.00
N LYS A 173 -17.63 4.65 -8.84
CA LYS A 173 -16.39 3.90 -8.69
C LYS A 173 -15.18 4.80 -8.43
N ILE A 174 -14.17 4.25 -7.76
CA ILE A 174 -12.81 4.78 -7.69
C ILE A 174 -11.88 3.69 -8.25
N ILE A 175 -11.04 4.03 -9.21
CA ILE A 175 -10.14 3.09 -9.92
C ILE A 175 -10.82 1.79 -10.40
N GLY A 176 -12.07 1.90 -10.84
CA GLY A 176 -12.87 0.77 -11.34
C GLY A 176 -13.55 -0.10 -10.28
N ALA A 177 -13.33 0.15 -8.98
CA ALA A 177 -13.98 -0.54 -7.87
C ALA A 177 -15.17 0.26 -7.31
N ASP A 178 -16.23 -0.43 -6.90
CA ASP A 178 -17.40 0.20 -6.29
C ASP A 178 -17.03 0.85 -4.95
N VAL A 179 -17.51 2.08 -4.76
CA VAL A 179 -17.32 2.81 -3.49
C VAL A 179 -18.31 2.27 -2.45
N VAL A 180 -17.78 1.75 -1.35
CA VAL A 180 -18.59 1.18 -0.25
C VAL A 180 -18.89 2.21 0.85
N SER A 181 -18.10 3.26 0.93
CA SER A 181 -18.28 4.45 1.75
C SER A 181 -17.46 5.57 1.12
N GLU A 182 -17.69 6.82 1.47
CA GLU A 182 -16.92 7.95 0.92
C GLU A 182 -15.42 7.70 0.98
N GLY A 183 -14.76 7.72 -0.18
CA GLY A 183 -13.32 7.47 -0.30
C GLY A 183 -12.87 6.07 0.09
N VAL A 184 -13.77 5.09 0.19
CA VAL A 184 -13.43 3.70 0.58
C VAL A 184 -13.87 2.74 -0.49
N ILE A 185 -12.93 1.96 -1.02
CA ILE A 185 -13.17 0.83 -1.91
C ILE A 185 -12.64 -0.47 -1.28
N CYS A 186 -12.97 -1.62 -1.84
CA CYS A 186 -12.52 -2.91 -1.35
C CYS A 186 -11.88 -3.74 -2.46
N TYR A 187 -10.77 -4.42 -2.12
CA TYR A 187 -10.17 -5.49 -2.92
C TYR A 187 -9.91 -6.72 -2.06
N ASP A 188 -9.99 -7.91 -2.64
CA ASP A 188 -9.42 -9.10 -2.04
C ASP A 188 -7.90 -9.08 -2.24
N LYS A 189 -7.21 -8.48 -1.26
CA LYS A 189 -5.79 -8.21 -1.35
C LYS A 189 -4.95 -9.47 -1.44
N LYS A 190 -5.38 -10.55 -0.78
CA LYS A 190 -4.67 -11.83 -0.78
C LYS A 190 -4.76 -12.54 -2.13
N SER A 191 -5.94 -12.58 -2.74
CA SER A 191 -6.14 -13.21 -4.06
C SER A 191 -5.40 -12.49 -5.18
N LEU A 192 -5.13 -11.20 -5.00
CA LEU A 192 -4.37 -10.36 -5.92
C LEU A 192 -2.87 -10.30 -5.60
N TYR A 193 -2.41 -11.03 -4.59
CA TYR A 193 -1.01 -11.03 -4.14
C TYR A 193 -0.47 -9.62 -3.83
N LEU A 194 -1.30 -8.77 -3.22
CA LEU A 194 -0.92 -7.41 -2.83
C LEU A 194 -0.15 -7.42 -1.49
N CYS A 195 0.70 -6.43 -1.30
CA CYS A 195 1.43 -6.19 -0.05
C CYS A 195 0.50 -6.15 1.16
N GLY A 196 -0.56 -5.39 1.08
CA GLY A 196 -1.56 -5.32 2.16
C GLY A 196 -2.40 -6.59 2.38
N GLY A 197 -2.10 -7.68 1.69
CA GLY A 197 -2.74 -9.00 1.83
C GLY A 197 -1.89 -10.04 2.56
N MET A 198 -0.71 -9.66 3.03
CA MET A 198 0.21 -10.51 3.79
C MET A 198 -0.41 -10.97 5.12
#